data_f95e3e2d68cef8e71cd5566f9c8fc4c8
#
_entry.id   f95e3e2d68cef8e71cd5566f9c8fc4c8
#
_cell.length_a   1.000
_cell.length_b   1.000
_cell.length_c   1.000
_cell.angle_alpha   90.00
_cell.angle_beta   90.00
_cell.angle_gamma   90.00
#
_symmetry.space_group_name_H-M   'P 1'
#
loop_
_entity.id
_entity.type
_entity.pdbx_description
1 polymer ?
#
loop_
_entity_poly.entity_id
_entity_poly.type
_entity_poly.pdbx_seq_one_letter_code
_entity_poly.pdbx_strand_id
1 'polypeptide(L)'
;MSRINVPVNEFTTPDPVTASEDLMIDELRELMTKHGIRHLPIVRDGVVVGVISDRDVRLVSGLSIAEKFQVRAGDLMSPDPVCVCASATLDEVAFVMSEKKVGSVIVNDDDGGFVGIFTTTDALNALIEIVRNGGDEL
;
A
#
# COMPACT_ATOMS: atom_id res chain seq x y z
N MET A 1 -23.34 0.63 -21.92
CA MET A 1 -22.89 0.83 -20.53
C MET A 1 -21.43 1.26 -20.54
N SER A 2 -21.15 2.39 -19.95
CA SER A 2 -19.78 2.87 -19.91
C SER A 2 -18.97 2.12 -18.85
N ARG A 3 -17.69 1.92 -19.16
CA ARG A 3 -16.74 1.36 -18.23
C ARG A 3 -15.85 2.45 -17.71
N ILE A 4 -15.35 2.26 -16.50
CA ILE A 4 -14.35 3.14 -15.93
C ILE A 4 -13.01 2.76 -16.54
N ASN A 5 -12.49 3.61 -17.41
CA ASN A 5 -11.20 3.38 -18.08
C ASN A 5 -10.08 4.20 -17.47
N VAL A 6 -10.22 4.58 -16.20
CA VAL A 6 -9.22 5.36 -15.50
C VAL A 6 -8.12 4.43 -15.02
N PRO A 7 -6.87 4.66 -15.42
CA PRO A 7 -5.77 3.83 -14.92
C PRO A 7 -5.52 4.09 -13.44
N VAL A 8 -5.17 3.05 -12.73
CA VAL A 8 -4.90 3.13 -11.28
C VAL A 8 -3.80 4.15 -10.97
N ASN A 9 -2.89 4.36 -11.91
CA ASN A 9 -1.79 5.30 -11.72
C ASN A 9 -2.25 6.72 -11.42
N GLU A 10 -3.42 7.13 -11.86
CA GLU A 10 -3.95 8.47 -11.61
C GLU A 10 -4.27 8.71 -10.13
N PHE A 11 -4.53 7.64 -9.38
CA PHE A 11 -4.85 7.74 -7.95
C PHE A 11 -3.81 7.08 -7.07
N THR A 12 -2.74 6.57 -7.65
CA THR A 12 -1.64 5.96 -6.91
C THR A 12 -0.84 7.03 -6.19
N THR A 13 -0.43 6.76 -4.95
CA THR A 13 0.49 7.63 -4.23
C THR A 13 1.89 7.34 -4.76
N PRO A 14 2.52 8.31 -5.48
CA PRO A 14 3.86 8.11 -6.03
C PRO A 14 4.91 8.30 -4.95
N ASP A 15 6.07 7.68 -5.16
CA ASP A 15 7.22 7.80 -4.25
C ASP A 15 6.81 7.69 -2.78
N PRO A 16 6.13 6.61 -2.40
CA PRO A 16 5.66 6.49 -1.02
C PRO A 16 6.83 6.34 -0.05
N VAL A 17 6.56 6.66 1.22
CA VAL A 17 7.51 6.37 2.28
C VAL A 17 7.72 4.87 2.32
N THR A 18 8.97 4.44 2.36
CA THR A 18 9.34 3.02 2.44
C THR A 18 10.26 2.81 3.63
N ALA A 19 10.46 1.55 3.99
CA ALA A 19 11.36 1.18 5.08
C ALA A 19 12.14 -0.07 4.73
N SER A 20 13.26 -0.27 5.43
CA SER A 20 14.04 -1.49 5.28
C SER A 20 13.51 -2.58 6.22
N GLU A 21 13.89 -3.82 5.93
CA GLU A 21 13.52 -4.96 6.75
C GLU A 21 14.07 -4.90 8.17
N ASP A 22 15.07 -4.07 8.39
CA ASP A 22 15.81 -4.02 9.66
C ASP A 22 15.19 -3.07 10.69
N LEU A 23 14.22 -2.25 10.29
CA LEU A 23 13.59 -1.32 11.23
C LEU A 23 12.86 -2.05 12.34
N MET A 24 12.93 -1.48 13.54
CA MET A 24 12.25 -2.01 14.72
C MET A 24 10.82 -1.47 14.80
N ILE A 25 9.99 -2.11 15.65
CA ILE A 25 8.58 -1.78 15.78
C ILE A 25 8.34 -0.30 16.10
N ASP A 26 9.07 0.24 17.08
CA ASP A 26 8.87 1.63 17.48
C ASP A 26 9.27 2.62 16.38
N GLU A 27 10.29 2.29 15.60
CA GLU A 27 10.70 3.08 14.44
C GLU A 27 9.62 3.05 13.35
N LEU A 28 9.01 1.89 13.11
CA LEU A 28 7.92 1.74 12.14
C LEU A 28 6.72 2.60 12.54
N ARG A 29 6.34 2.52 13.81
CA ARG A 29 5.20 3.28 14.33
C ARG A 29 5.44 4.78 14.22
N GLU A 30 6.63 5.23 14.57
CA GLU A 30 7.01 6.63 14.48
C GLU A 30 6.95 7.12 13.04
N LEU A 31 7.46 6.32 12.10
CA LEU A 31 7.45 6.64 10.68
C LEU A 31 6.03 6.77 10.13
N MET A 32 5.16 5.83 10.49
CA MET A 32 3.77 5.86 10.08
C MET A 32 3.01 7.06 10.65
N THR A 33 3.25 7.36 11.92
CA THR A 33 2.61 8.50 12.59
C THR A 33 3.08 9.82 11.98
N LYS A 34 4.38 9.95 11.78
CA LYS A 34 4.98 11.16 11.21
C LYS A 34 4.41 11.50 9.83
N HIS A 35 4.20 10.50 9.00
CA HIS A 35 3.73 10.68 7.63
C HIS A 35 2.22 10.48 7.46
N GLY A 36 1.51 10.14 8.53
CA GLY A 36 0.06 9.93 8.46
C GLY A 36 -0.34 8.79 7.54
N ILE A 37 0.47 7.74 7.47
CA ILE A 37 0.23 6.61 6.57
C ILE A 37 -0.14 5.35 7.36
N ARG A 38 -0.88 4.46 6.72
CA ARG A 38 -1.36 3.20 7.32
C ARG A 38 -0.75 1.97 6.67
N HIS A 39 -0.01 2.15 5.59
CA HIS A 39 0.63 1.07 4.85
C HIS A 39 2.03 1.51 4.49
N LEU A 40 2.98 0.63 4.70
CA LEU A 40 4.40 0.94 4.52
C LEU A 40 5.05 -0.17 3.71
N PRO A 41 5.45 0.12 2.47
CA PRO A 41 6.20 -0.85 1.67
C PRO A 41 7.58 -1.08 2.29
N ILE A 42 7.98 -2.33 2.34
CA ILE A 42 9.30 -2.73 2.84
C ILE A 42 10.16 -3.08 1.64
N VAL A 43 11.33 -2.47 1.57
CA VAL A 43 12.21 -2.53 0.40
C VAL A 43 13.54 -3.19 0.75
N ARG A 44 13.99 -4.07 -0.14
CA ARG A 44 15.34 -4.66 -0.10
C ARG A 44 15.95 -4.48 -1.48
N ASP A 45 17.10 -3.81 -1.53
CA ASP A 45 17.84 -3.58 -2.79
C ASP A 45 16.95 -2.98 -3.89
N GLY A 46 16.10 -2.01 -3.53
CA GLY A 46 15.23 -1.31 -4.46
C GLY A 46 13.96 -2.05 -4.85
N VAL A 47 13.74 -3.25 -4.30
CA VAL A 47 12.56 -4.07 -4.61
C VAL A 47 11.65 -4.15 -3.41
N VAL A 48 10.34 -3.98 -3.61
CA VAL A 48 9.36 -4.14 -2.54
C VAL A 48 9.22 -5.63 -2.23
N VAL A 49 9.58 -6.01 -1.02
CA VAL A 49 9.54 -7.42 -0.58
C VAL A 49 8.38 -7.71 0.35
N GLY A 50 7.70 -6.69 0.84
CA GLY A 50 6.55 -6.88 1.72
C GLY A 50 5.87 -5.56 2.01
N VAL A 51 4.77 -5.61 2.74
CA VAL A 51 4.03 -4.43 3.19
C VAL A 51 3.64 -4.63 4.65
N ILE A 52 3.76 -3.56 5.44
CA ILE A 52 3.30 -3.53 6.83
C ILE A 52 2.14 -2.55 6.93
N SER A 53 1.05 -2.98 7.57
CA SER A 53 -0.06 -2.08 7.88
C SER A 53 0.05 -1.54 9.30
N ASP A 54 -0.65 -0.45 9.59
CA ASP A 54 -0.74 0.09 10.95
C ASP A 54 -1.37 -0.92 11.91
N ARG A 55 -2.27 -1.76 11.40
CA ARG A 55 -2.86 -2.84 12.18
C ARG A 55 -1.81 -3.84 12.64
N ASP A 56 -0.90 -4.22 11.74
CA ASP A 56 0.19 -5.13 12.06
C ASP A 56 1.04 -4.57 13.21
N VAL A 57 1.38 -3.28 13.13
CA VAL A 57 2.17 -2.61 14.15
C VAL A 57 1.44 -2.57 15.49
N ARG A 58 0.14 -2.28 15.46
CA ARG A 58 -0.67 -2.26 16.70
C ARG A 58 -0.72 -3.61 17.38
N LEU A 59 -0.80 -4.69 16.61
CA LEU A 59 -0.86 -6.04 17.16
C LEU A 59 0.37 -6.39 17.99
N VAL A 60 1.53 -5.86 17.65
CA VAL A 60 2.79 -6.13 18.35
C VAL A 60 3.23 -5.01 19.30
N SER A 61 2.50 -3.91 19.34
CA SER A 61 2.85 -2.76 20.20
C SER A 61 2.73 -3.09 21.69
N GLY A 62 1.97 -4.13 22.04
CA GLY A 62 1.83 -4.57 23.42
C GLY A 62 2.94 -5.47 23.92
N LEU A 63 3.90 -5.82 23.08
CA LEU A 63 5.03 -6.64 23.48
C LEU A 63 5.92 -5.88 24.48
N SER A 64 6.65 -6.62 25.33
CA SER A 64 7.64 -6.02 26.22
C SER A 64 8.78 -5.40 25.41
N ILE A 65 9.55 -4.53 26.05
CA ILE A 65 10.70 -3.90 25.40
C ILE A 65 11.68 -4.97 24.88
N ALA A 66 11.95 -5.98 25.69
CA ALA A 66 12.86 -7.06 25.30
C ALA A 66 12.33 -7.83 24.07
N GLU A 67 11.01 -8.10 24.01
CA GLU A 67 10.39 -8.79 22.89
C GLU A 67 10.43 -7.94 21.62
N LYS A 68 10.18 -6.63 21.75
CA LYS A 68 10.21 -5.71 20.60
C LYS A 68 11.59 -5.65 19.96
N PHE A 69 12.66 -5.77 20.73
CA PHE A 69 14.02 -5.76 20.19
C PHE A 69 14.32 -6.97 19.29
N GLN A 70 13.51 -8.02 19.40
CA GLN A 70 13.70 -9.23 18.61
C GLN A 70 12.87 -9.25 17.33
N VAL A 71 11.99 -8.25 17.15
CA VAL A 71 11.11 -8.18 15.98
C VAL A 71 11.52 -7.04 15.06
N ARG A 72 11.76 -7.36 13.82
CA ARG A 72 12.10 -6.42 12.76
C ARG A 72 10.96 -6.31 11.77
N ALA A 73 10.99 -5.28 10.94
CA ALA A 73 10.02 -5.11 9.87
C ALA A 73 9.89 -6.36 8.99
N GLY A 74 11.01 -7.00 8.67
CA GLY A 74 11.02 -8.22 7.88
C GLY A 74 10.27 -9.38 8.50
N ASP A 75 10.22 -9.44 9.84
CA ASP A 75 9.47 -10.47 10.56
C ASP A 75 7.98 -10.19 10.58
N LEU A 76 7.61 -8.91 10.57
CA LEU A 76 6.22 -8.46 10.72
C LEU A 76 5.49 -8.33 9.40
N MET A 77 6.20 -8.00 8.33
CA MET A 77 5.60 -7.72 7.03
C MET A 77 4.83 -8.90 6.45
N SER A 78 3.80 -8.60 5.67
CA SER A 78 3.20 -9.59 4.79
C SER A 78 4.12 -9.71 3.58
N PRO A 79 4.72 -10.87 3.33
CA PRO A 79 5.62 -11.06 2.18
C PRO A 79 4.82 -11.18 0.88
N ASP A 80 5.52 -11.09 -0.24
CA ASP A 80 4.93 -11.25 -1.57
C ASP A 80 3.73 -10.32 -1.76
N PRO A 81 3.94 -9.00 -1.74
CA PRO A 81 2.86 -8.05 -1.86
C PRO A 81 2.14 -8.20 -3.20
N VAL A 82 0.84 -7.94 -3.18
CA VAL A 82 0.06 -7.93 -4.41
C VAL A 82 0.51 -6.76 -5.26
N CYS A 83 0.90 -7.02 -6.50
CA CYS A 83 1.36 -6.00 -7.43
C CYS A 83 0.41 -5.88 -8.61
N VAL A 84 0.22 -4.66 -9.08
CA VAL A 84 -0.58 -4.38 -10.27
C VAL A 84 0.21 -3.45 -11.18
N CYS A 85 -0.14 -3.45 -12.45
CA CYS A 85 0.47 -2.54 -13.42
C CYS A 85 -0.17 -1.15 -13.32
N ALA A 86 0.62 -0.11 -13.50
CA ALA A 86 0.15 1.27 -13.45
C ALA A 86 -0.97 1.56 -14.46
N SER A 87 -1.01 0.82 -15.56
CA SER A 87 -2.04 0.95 -16.60
C SER A 87 -3.32 0.15 -16.31
N ALA A 88 -3.33 -0.69 -15.27
CA ALA A 88 -4.53 -1.43 -14.90
C ALA A 88 -5.64 -0.44 -14.51
N THR A 89 -6.88 -0.76 -14.85
CA THR A 89 -8.00 0.14 -14.56
C THR A 89 -8.42 0.05 -13.09
N LEU A 90 -9.04 1.12 -12.60
CA LEU A 90 -9.49 1.20 -11.21
C LEU A 90 -10.38 0.02 -10.82
N ASP A 91 -11.31 -0.38 -11.69
CA ASP A 91 -12.21 -1.48 -11.39
C ASP A 91 -11.47 -2.82 -11.33
N GLU A 92 -10.49 -3.05 -12.20
CA GLU A 92 -9.65 -4.25 -12.15
C GLU A 92 -8.88 -4.33 -10.83
N VAL A 93 -8.29 -3.21 -10.41
CA VAL A 93 -7.51 -3.14 -9.16
C VAL A 93 -8.41 -3.30 -7.95
N ALA A 94 -9.56 -2.61 -7.94
CA ALA A 94 -10.54 -2.74 -6.86
C ALA A 94 -11.03 -4.20 -6.73
N PHE A 95 -11.25 -4.86 -7.85
CA PHE A 95 -11.65 -6.27 -7.85
C PHE A 95 -10.57 -7.16 -7.21
N VAL A 96 -9.32 -6.97 -7.61
CA VAL A 96 -8.19 -7.73 -7.04
C VAL A 96 -8.09 -7.52 -5.54
N MET A 97 -8.20 -6.27 -5.09
CA MET A 97 -8.12 -5.96 -3.66
C MET A 97 -9.27 -6.59 -2.88
N SER A 98 -10.46 -6.56 -3.44
CA SER A 98 -11.65 -7.17 -2.83
C SER A 98 -11.51 -8.69 -2.76
N GLU A 99 -11.10 -9.33 -3.84
CA GLU A 99 -10.93 -10.78 -3.89
C GLU A 99 -9.86 -11.27 -2.91
N LYS A 100 -8.75 -10.58 -2.85
CA LYS A 100 -7.62 -10.94 -1.99
C LYS A 100 -7.74 -10.39 -0.57
N LYS A 101 -8.74 -9.55 -0.31
CA LYS A 101 -8.99 -8.92 1.00
C LYS A 101 -7.76 -8.17 1.51
N VAL A 102 -7.13 -7.41 0.63
CA VAL A 102 -5.96 -6.60 0.98
C VAL A 102 -6.31 -5.12 0.95
N GLY A 103 -5.68 -4.35 1.83
CA GLY A 103 -5.91 -2.90 1.94
C GLY A 103 -4.97 -2.06 1.10
N SER A 104 -4.03 -2.68 0.41
CA SER A 104 -3.09 -1.99 -0.46
C SER A 104 -2.55 -2.92 -1.53
N VAL A 105 -2.11 -2.32 -2.63
CA VAL A 105 -1.37 -3.04 -3.68
C VAL A 105 -0.18 -2.18 -4.08
N ILE A 106 0.87 -2.83 -4.51
CA ILE A 106 2.05 -2.17 -5.06
C ILE A 106 1.80 -1.92 -6.55
N VAL A 107 2.08 -0.72 -7.00
CA VAL A 107 1.90 -0.33 -8.40
C VAL A 107 3.26 -0.27 -9.06
N ASN A 108 3.42 -1.03 -10.14
CA ASN A 108 4.65 -1.07 -10.92
C ASN A 108 4.38 -0.58 -12.34
N ASP A 109 5.42 -0.07 -13.00
CA ASP A 109 5.31 0.27 -14.42
C ASP A 109 5.42 -1.00 -15.27
N ASP A 110 5.34 -0.83 -16.60
CA ASP A 110 5.38 -1.95 -17.54
C ASP A 110 6.72 -2.70 -17.53
N ASP A 111 7.78 -2.03 -17.06
CA ASP A 111 9.11 -2.62 -16.96
C ASP A 111 9.35 -3.27 -15.59
N GLY A 112 8.34 -3.29 -14.74
CA GLY A 112 8.43 -3.84 -13.38
C GLY A 112 9.03 -2.88 -12.37
N GLY A 113 9.27 -1.62 -12.73
CA GLY A 113 9.78 -0.60 -11.80
C GLY A 113 8.72 -0.16 -10.80
N PHE A 114 9.13 0.05 -9.56
CA PHE A 114 8.23 0.49 -8.50
C PHE A 114 7.77 1.93 -8.74
N VAL A 115 6.47 2.12 -8.89
CA VAL A 115 5.86 3.44 -9.11
C VAL A 115 5.31 4.00 -7.80
N GLY A 116 4.56 3.21 -7.06
CA GLY A 116 3.93 3.69 -5.84
C GLY A 116 3.02 2.67 -5.20
N ILE A 117 2.15 3.16 -4.33
CA ILE A 117 1.20 2.33 -3.60
C ILE A 117 -0.22 2.85 -3.83
N PHE A 118 -1.16 1.93 -3.99
CA PHE A 118 -2.59 2.24 -4.09
C PHE A 118 -3.30 1.56 -2.94
N THR A 119 -3.99 2.35 -2.12
CA THR A 119 -4.61 1.88 -0.89
C THR A 119 -6.14 1.99 -0.97
N THR A 120 -6.81 1.41 0.02
CA THR A 120 -8.26 1.55 0.16
C THR A 120 -8.67 3.02 0.21
N THR A 121 -7.89 3.87 0.89
CA THR A 121 -8.17 5.30 0.93
C THR A 121 -8.09 5.93 -0.46
N ASP A 122 -7.10 5.54 -1.25
CA ASP A 122 -6.99 6.02 -2.64
C ASP A 122 -8.20 5.58 -3.47
N ALA A 123 -8.68 4.36 -3.25
CA ALA A 123 -9.88 3.86 -3.94
C ALA A 123 -11.11 4.68 -3.57
N LEU A 124 -11.27 5.04 -2.30
CA LEU A 124 -12.36 5.90 -1.85
C LEU A 124 -12.26 7.29 -2.45
N ASN A 125 -11.07 7.86 -2.52
CA ASN A 125 -10.85 9.16 -3.15
C ASN A 125 -11.22 9.12 -4.63
N ALA A 126 -10.86 8.04 -5.32
CA ALA A 126 -11.24 7.84 -6.71
C ALA A 126 -12.75 7.78 -6.88
N LEU A 127 -13.43 7.04 -6.00
CA LEU A 127 -14.88 6.92 -6.02
C LEU A 127 -15.56 8.28 -5.82
N ILE A 128 -15.08 9.06 -4.85
CA ILE A 128 -15.62 10.38 -4.56
C ILE A 128 -15.50 11.29 -5.80
N GLU A 129 -14.33 11.29 -6.41
CA GLU A 129 -14.08 12.15 -7.57
C GLU A 129 -14.95 11.75 -8.76
N ILE A 130 -15.04 10.45 -9.05
CA ILE A 130 -15.86 9.94 -10.14
C ILE A 130 -17.32 10.31 -9.94
N VAL A 131 -17.84 10.10 -8.73
CA VAL A 131 -19.25 10.40 -8.42
C VAL A 131 -19.53 11.90 -8.48
N ARG A 132 -18.65 12.73 -7.95
CA ARG A 132 -18.82 14.18 -7.94
C ARG A 132 -18.73 14.81 -9.32
N ASN A 133 -17.96 14.19 -10.20
CA ASN A 133 -17.86 14.66 -11.59
C ASN A 133 -19.00 14.16 -12.47
N GLY A 134 -20.03 13.58 -11.87
CA GLY A 134 -21.26 13.19 -12.56
C GLY A 134 -21.13 11.98 -13.47
N GLY A 135 -19.96 11.36 -13.50
CA GLY A 135 -19.74 10.18 -14.31
C GLY A 135 -19.70 10.44 -15.83
N ASP A 136 -19.63 11.69 -16.22
CA ASP A 136 -19.64 12.05 -17.66
C ASP A 136 -18.39 11.55 -18.38
N GLU A 137 -17.34 11.28 -17.66
CA GLU A 137 -16.07 10.81 -18.18
C GLU A 137 -15.92 9.29 -18.15
N LEU A 138 -16.95 8.64 -17.71
CA LEU A 138 -16.93 7.18 -17.58
C LEU A 138 -17.33 6.48 -18.87
#